data_13be93298151f246ba74ed93c7a3966b
#
_entry.id   13be93298151f246ba74ed93c7a3966b
#
_cell.length_a   1.000
_cell.length_b   1.000
_cell.length_c   1.000
_cell.angle_alpha   90.00
_cell.angle_beta   90.00
_cell.angle_gamma   90.00
#
_symmetry.space_group_name_H-M   'P 1'
#
loop_
_entity.id
_entity.type
_entity.pdbx_description
1 polymer ?
#
loop_
_entity_poly.entity_id
_entity_poly.type
_entity_poly.pdbx_seq_one_letter_code
_entity_poly.pdbx_strand_id
1 'polypeptide(L)'
;MGNILDYKETIIYDISVPLHQDLIVWPGDSPIKIESLSSINSQHECNTSSIQISSHAGTHIDAPSHFINGGKSVDSIPLELLIGKCIVIEVNSKSLIEIEDLSGYNFCKYKRVLFKTRNSEFWPKSPKGFSKNFVSLSTSAALYLTQFGVFLIGIDYLSIESFYSKKHSVHNILLRKEVVILEGIDLSKVVAGEYNLICLPLKVIDCDGAPARAILEAKYVE
;
A
#
# COMPACT_ATOMS: atom_id res chain seq x y z
N MET A 1 -14.59 -33.95 2.93
CA MET A 1 -14.76 -33.45 1.57
C MET A 1 -14.82 -31.93 1.67
N GLY A 2 -13.71 -31.24 1.38
CA GLY A 2 -13.64 -29.77 1.40
C GLY A 2 -14.45 -29.23 0.22
N ASN A 3 -15.32 -28.27 0.48
CA ASN A 3 -16.03 -27.53 -0.54
C ASN A 3 -14.98 -26.90 -1.47
N ILE A 4 -15.01 -27.27 -2.75
CA ILE A 4 -14.36 -26.50 -3.80
C ILE A 4 -14.99 -25.12 -3.72
N LEU A 5 -14.21 -24.11 -3.34
CA LEU A 5 -14.63 -22.72 -3.33
C LEU A 5 -15.18 -22.39 -4.71
N ASP A 6 -16.44 -22.00 -4.76
CA ASP A 6 -17.09 -21.59 -6.01
C ASP A 6 -16.51 -20.23 -6.41
N TYR A 7 -15.49 -20.24 -7.26
CA TYR A 7 -14.78 -19.04 -7.75
C TYR A 7 -15.68 -18.07 -8.53
N LYS A 8 -16.94 -18.41 -8.76
CA LYS A 8 -17.90 -17.59 -9.47
C LYS A 8 -18.51 -16.43 -8.64
N GLU A 9 -18.34 -16.45 -7.32
CA GLU A 9 -18.96 -15.47 -6.42
C GLU A 9 -18.02 -14.38 -5.90
N THR A 10 -16.74 -14.41 -6.27
CA THR A 10 -15.75 -13.45 -5.75
C THR A 10 -15.09 -12.68 -6.89
N ILE A 11 -15.19 -11.35 -6.84
CA ILE A 11 -14.45 -10.45 -7.72
C ILE A 11 -13.15 -10.09 -7.03
N ILE A 12 -12.02 -10.27 -7.72
CA ILE A 12 -10.69 -9.89 -7.22
C ILE A 12 -10.21 -8.66 -7.98
N TYR A 13 -9.86 -7.62 -7.23
CA TYR A 13 -9.17 -6.44 -7.72
C TYR A 13 -7.70 -6.52 -7.32
N ASP A 14 -6.81 -6.62 -8.27
CA ASP A 14 -5.38 -6.43 -8.03
C ASP A 14 -5.12 -4.93 -7.95
N ILE A 15 -4.78 -4.47 -6.76
CA ILE A 15 -4.50 -3.06 -6.47
C ILE A 15 -3.00 -2.78 -6.38
N SER A 16 -2.16 -3.74 -6.79
CA SER A 16 -0.70 -3.55 -6.84
C SER A 16 -0.31 -2.85 -8.14
N VAL A 17 0.63 -1.91 -8.05
CA VAL A 17 1.24 -1.31 -9.24
C VAL A 17 2.26 -2.26 -9.86
N PRO A 18 2.32 -2.38 -11.20
CA PRO A 18 3.32 -3.21 -11.86
C PRO A 18 4.74 -2.67 -11.62
N LEU A 19 5.67 -3.54 -11.22
CA LEU A 19 7.08 -3.18 -11.10
C LEU A 19 7.75 -3.22 -12.48
N HIS A 20 8.33 -2.10 -12.91
CA HIS A 20 9.12 -1.97 -14.14
C HIS A 20 10.21 -0.89 -13.96
N GLN A 21 11.19 -0.84 -14.83
CA GLN A 21 12.34 0.05 -14.69
C GLN A 21 11.99 1.55 -14.70
N ASP A 22 10.89 1.92 -15.35
CA ASP A 22 10.43 3.31 -15.46
C ASP A 22 9.38 3.67 -14.40
N LEU A 23 9.08 2.77 -13.44
CA LEU A 23 8.16 3.09 -12.37
C LEU A 23 8.74 4.22 -11.52
N ILE A 24 7.88 5.20 -11.23
CA ILE A 24 8.27 6.29 -10.32
C ILE A 24 8.62 5.71 -8.94
N VAL A 25 9.74 6.18 -8.41
CA VAL A 25 10.19 5.90 -7.04
C VAL A 25 10.29 7.21 -6.27
N TRP A 26 10.41 7.12 -4.96
CA TRP A 26 10.62 8.32 -4.13
C TRP A 26 11.93 9.02 -4.52
N PRO A 27 11.96 10.37 -4.57
CA PRO A 27 13.17 11.11 -4.90
C PRO A 27 14.32 10.81 -3.94
N GLY A 28 15.41 10.26 -4.48
CA GLY A 28 16.56 9.81 -3.73
C GLY A 28 16.69 8.31 -3.57
N ASP A 29 15.62 7.55 -3.82
CA ASP A 29 15.67 6.10 -3.82
C ASP A 29 16.37 5.54 -5.06
N SER A 30 16.90 4.33 -4.90
CA SER A 30 17.50 3.60 -6.02
C SER A 30 16.44 3.24 -7.07
N PRO A 31 16.74 3.41 -8.36
CA PRO A 31 15.84 3.00 -9.42
C PRO A 31 15.66 1.48 -9.42
N ILE A 32 14.51 1.04 -9.92
CA ILE A 32 14.23 -0.38 -10.14
C ILE A 32 15.10 -0.90 -11.27
N LYS A 33 15.80 -2.03 -11.04
CA LYS A 33 16.54 -2.74 -12.08
C LYS A 33 16.01 -4.17 -12.20
N ILE A 34 15.71 -4.55 -13.43
CA ILE A 34 15.30 -5.91 -13.79
C ILE A 34 16.21 -6.34 -14.93
N GLU A 35 17.06 -7.33 -14.67
CA GLU A 35 18.08 -7.79 -15.61
C GLU A 35 17.89 -9.28 -15.90
N SER A 36 17.94 -9.67 -17.17
CA SER A 36 17.98 -11.08 -17.57
C SER A 36 19.38 -11.63 -17.31
N LEU A 37 19.48 -12.66 -16.47
CA LEU A 37 20.73 -13.36 -16.17
C LEU A 37 20.95 -14.53 -17.13
N SER A 38 19.89 -15.22 -17.52
CA SER A 38 19.93 -16.30 -18.53
C SER A 38 18.65 -16.31 -19.36
N SER A 39 18.73 -16.81 -20.57
CA SER A 39 17.60 -16.91 -21.49
C SER A 39 17.66 -18.20 -22.30
N ILE A 40 16.53 -18.87 -22.44
CA ILE A 40 16.36 -20.06 -23.29
C ILE A 40 16.78 -19.74 -24.74
N ASN A 41 16.49 -18.52 -25.21
CA ASN A 41 16.91 -18.06 -26.53
C ASN A 41 18.44 -17.96 -26.70
N SER A 42 19.18 -17.88 -25.60
CA SER A 42 20.64 -17.83 -25.56
C SER A 42 21.28 -19.17 -25.19
N GLN A 43 20.61 -20.30 -25.49
CA GLN A 43 21.06 -21.68 -25.24
C GLN A 43 21.19 -22.06 -23.76
N HIS A 44 20.54 -21.32 -22.85
CA HIS A 44 20.39 -21.73 -21.45
C HIS A 44 19.13 -22.63 -21.28
N GLU A 45 19.12 -23.48 -20.27
CA GLU A 45 18.01 -24.38 -19.99
C GLU A 45 16.78 -23.64 -19.43
N CYS A 46 16.97 -22.45 -18.85
CA CYS A 46 15.89 -21.68 -18.24
C CYS A 46 16.12 -20.16 -18.37
N ASN A 47 15.03 -19.40 -18.20
CA ASN A 47 15.08 -17.97 -18.04
C ASN A 47 15.22 -17.62 -16.55
N THR A 48 16.21 -16.80 -16.20
CA THR A 48 16.36 -16.24 -14.86
C THR A 48 16.56 -14.75 -14.92
N SER A 49 16.09 -14.04 -13.89
CA SER A 49 16.22 -12.59 -13.80
C SER A 49 16.70 -12.18 -12.41
N SER A 50 17.46 -11.11 -12.36
CA SER A 50 17.80 -10.39 -11.13
C SER A 50 16.87 -9.19 -10.98
N ILE A 51 16.39 -8.95 -9.76
CA ILE A 51 15.55 -7.81 -9.42
C ILE A 51 16.24 -7.05 -8.30
N GLN A 52 16.55 -5.78 -8.52
CA GLN A 52 17.04 -4.86 -7.51
C GLN A 52 16.03 -3.74 -7.33
N ILE A 53 15.48 -3.62 -6.13
CA ILE A 53 14.44 -2.65 -5.76
C ILE A 53 14.70 -2.13 -4.36
N SER A 54 14.23 -0.90 -4.06
CA SER A 54 14.12 -0.41 -2.69
C SER A 54 13.01 -1.15 -1.94
N SER A 55 13.12 -1.30 -0.64
CA SER A 55 12.04 -1.82 0.23
C SER A 55 10.73 -1.05 0.07
N HIS A 56 10.83 0.24 -0.31
CA HIS A 56 9.68 1.14 -0.51
C HIS A 56 9.35 1.40 -1.99
N ALA A 57 9.69 0.46 -2.90
CA ALA A 57 9.38 0.59 -4.32
C ALA A 57 8.01 -0.01 -4.68
N GLY A 58 7.22 0.73 -5.45
CA GLY A 58 5.91 0.29 -5.92
C GLY A 58 4.90 0.12 -4.79
N THR A 59 4.08 -0.92 -4.85
CA THR A 59 3.19 -1.29 -3.75
C THR A 59 4.00 -1.96 -2.65
N HIS A 60 4.00 -1.39 -1.45
CA HIS A 60 4.82 -1.85 -0.34
C HIS A 60 4.17 -1.59 1.02
N ILE A 61 4.73 -2.20 2.04
CA ILE A 61 4.36 -2.01 3.44
C ILE A 61 5.53 -1.38 4.18
N ASP A 62 5.22 -0.35 5.00
CA ASP A 62 6.13 0.17 6.01
C ASP A 62 5.95 -0.56 7.32
N ALA A 63 7.05 -1.01 7.88
CA ALA A 63 7.13 -1.53 9.23
C ALA A 63 7.47 -0.42 10.24
N PRO A 64 7.19 -0.59 11.54
CA PRO A 64 7.58 0.37 12.57
C PRO A 64 9.03 0.81 12.52
N SER A 65 9.96 -0.09 12.19
CA SER A 65 11.41 0.23 12.10
C SER A 65 11.75 1.28 11.05
N HIS A 66 10.86 1.57 10.09
CA HIS A 66 11.11 2.60 9.07
C HIS A 66 11.34 4.00 9.69
N PHE A 67 10.56 4.39 10.70
CA PHE A 67 10.71 5.68 11.39
C PHE A 67 10.96 5.57 12.89
N ILE A 68 10.83 4.39 13.48
CA ILE A 68 10.96 4.19 14.94
C ILE A 68 12.23 3.39 15.23
N ASN A 69 13.17 4.01 15.89
CA ASN A 69 14.39 3.32 16.32
C ASN A 69 14.04 2.17 17.27
N GLY A 70 14.49 0.95 16.94
CA GLY A 70 14.13 -0.28 17.64
C GLY A 70 12.69 -0.74 17.40
N GLY A 71 12.00 -0.17 16.39
CA GLY A 71 10.69 -0.64 15.96
C GLY A 71 10.74 -2.05 15.37
N LYS A 72 9.59 -2.70 15.30
CA LYS A 72 9.44 -4.03 14.68
C LYS A 72 9.74 -3.95 13.18
N SER A 73 10.41 -4.98 12.66
CA SER A 73 10.68 -5.16 11.23
C SER A 73 9.50 -5.81 10.49
N VAL A 74 9.51 -5.77 9.16
CA VAL A 74 8.40 -6.24 8.31
C VAL A 74 8.11 -7.73 8.48
N ASP A 75 9.13 -8.56 8.71
CA ASP A 75 8.98 -10.01 8.91
C ASP A 75 8.28 -10.37 10.22
N SER A 76 8.24 -9.45 11.18
CA SER A 76 7.58 -9.60 12.48
C SER A 76 6.16 -9.07 12.55
N ILE A 77 5.64 -8.48 11.47
CA ILE A 77 4.24 -7.99 11.39
C ILE A 77 3.29 -9.19 11.40
N PRO A 78 2.32 -9.27 12.34
CA PRO A 78 1.32 -10.33 12.35
C PRO A 78 0.46 -10.31 11.08
N LEU A 79 0.26 -11.47 10.45
CA LEU A 79 -0.51 -11.57 9.20
C LEU A 79 -1.98 -11.17 9.38
N GLU A 80 -2.50 -11.29 10.60
CA GLU A 80 -3.85 -10.86 10.98
C GLU A 80 -4.06 -9.35 10.79
N LEU A 81 -3.00 -8.56 10.80
CA LEU A 81 -3.08 -7.13 10.49
C LEU A 81 -3.21 -6.88 8.99
N LEU A 82 -2.72 -7.80 8.17
CA LEU A 82 -2.57 -7.67 6.71
C LEU A 82 -3.73 -8.28 5.93
N ILE A 83 -4.55 -9.13 6.57
CA ILE A 83 -5.64 -9.85 5.93
C ILE A 83 -6.94 -9.57 6.67
N GLY A 84 -8.02 -9.30 5.93
CA GLY A 84 -9.37 -9.20 6.47
C GLY A 84 -10.16 -7.97 6.02
N LYS A 85 -11.31 -7.75 6.64
CA LYS A 85 -12.23 -6.69 6.26
C LYS A 85 -11.56 -5.32 6.24
N CYS A 86 -11.79 -4.60 5.17
CA CYS A 86 -11.34 -3.22 4.99
C CYS A 86 -12.45 -2.36 4.41
N ILE A 87 -12.28 -1.06 4.51
CA ILE A 87 -13.11 -0.05 3.85
C ILE A 87 -12.24 0.76 2.89
N VAL A 88 -12.70 0.94 1.67
CA VAL A 88 -12.14 1.89 0.71
C VAL A 88 -12.96 3.16 0.79
N ILE A 89 -12.32 4.26 1.15
CA ILE A 89 -12.91 5.59 1.26
C ILE A 89 -12.43 6.43 0.09
N GLU A 90 -13.36 6.93 -0.71
CA GLU A 90 -13.04 7.87 -1.77
C GLU A 90 -13.03 9.30 -1.22
N VAL A 91 -11.89 9.97 -1.37
CA VAL A 91 -11.66 11.33 -0.85
C VAL A 91 -11.43 12.27 -2.02
N ASN A 92 -12.28 13.29 -2.13
CA ASN A 92 -12.22 14.29 -3.18
C ASN A 92 -11.33 15.51 -2.85
N SER A 93 -10.59 15.45 -1.74
CA SER A 93 -9.64 16.48 -1.38
C SER A 93 -8.53 16.65 -2.42
N LYS A 94 -8.00 17.85 -2.55
CA LYS A 94 -6.92 18.18 -3.50
C LYS A 94 -5.53 18.09 -2.90
N SER A 95 -5.41 18.05 -1.56
CA SER A 95 -4.11 18.11 -0.87
C SER A 95 -4.03 17.21 0.35
N LEU A 96 -4.92 17.36 1.32
CA LEU A 96 -4.90 16.60 2.56
C LEU A 96 -6.23 15.89 2.80
N ILE A 97 -6.16 14.70 3.34
CA ILE A 97 -7.27 13.96 3.92
C ILE A 97 -7.43 14.47 5.35
N GLU A 98 -8.52 15.14 5.65
CA GLU A 98 -8.80 15.71 6.95
C GLU A 98 -9.84 14.89 7.73
N ILE A 99 -10.07 15.24 9.00
CA ILE A 99 -11.03 14.54 9.86
C ILE A 99 -12.45 14.58 9.25
N GLU A 100 -12.79 15.67 8.60
CA GLU A 100 -14.09 15.88 7.95
C GLU A 100 -14.35 14.86 6.85
N ASP A 101 -13.32 14.45 6.10
CA ASP A 101 -13.41 13.42 5.07
C ASP A 101 -13.68 12.03 5.66
N LEU A 102 -13.42 11.85 6.96
CA LEU A 102 -13.60 10.60 7.69
C LEU A 102 -14.97 10.52 8.39
N SER A 103 -15.74 11.59 8.34
CA SER A 103 -17.06 11.65 8.99
C SER A 103 -18.02 10.64 8.36
N GLY A 104 -18.80 9.95 9.19
CA GLY A 104 -19.78 8.96 8.75
C GLY A 104 -19.26 7.53 8.61
N TYR A 105 -17.95 7.30 8.72
CA TYR A 105 -17.37 5.96 8.70
C TYR A 105 -17.20 5.38 10.11
N ASN A 106 -17.50 4.07 10.26
CA ASN A 106 -17.38 3.38 11.55
C ASN A 106 -16.06 2.61 11.65
N PHE A 107 -15.00 3.26 12.15
CA PHE A 107 -13.68 2.67 12.33
C PHE A 107 -13.60 1.62 13.47
N CYS A 108 -14.63 1.49 14.30
CA CYS A 108 -14.73 0.34 15.19
C CYS A 108 -15.00 -0.95 14.41
N LYS A 109 -15.74 -0.85 13.28
CA LYS A 109 -16.05 -1.98 12.39
C LYS A 109 -14.89 -2.29 11.43
N TYR A 110 -14.25 -1.26 10.89
CA TYR A 110 -13.19 -1.41 9.87
C TYR A 110 -11.83 -1.07 10.46
N LYS A 111 -11.02 -2.10 10.63
CA LYS A 111 -9.67 -1.97 11.19
C LYS A 111 -8.60 -1.78 10.11
N ARG A 112 -8.99 -1.83 8.82
CA ARG A 112 -8.14 -1.53 7.65
C ARG A 112 -8.87 -0.51 6.81
N VAL A 113 -8.17 0.58 6.48
CA VAL A 113 -8.72 1.73 5.77
C VAL A 113 -7.84 2.03 4.58
N LEU A 114 -8.41 2.05 3.39
CA LEU A 114 -7.69 2.43 2.17
C LEU A 114 -8.29 3.72 1.63
N PHE A 115 -7.44 4.68 1.35
CA PHE A 115 -7.83 5.97 0.79
C PHE A 115 -7.65 5.96 -0.72
N LYS A 116 -8.76 6.06 -1.44
CA LYS A 116 -8.82 6.32 -2.87
C LYS A 116 -8.91 7.82 -3.08
N THR A 117 -7.94 8.37 -3.76
CA THR A 117 -7.85 9.79 -4.08
C THR A 117 -7.60 10.00 -5.57
N ARG A 118 -7.43 11.24 -5.99
CA ARG A 118 -6.99 11.55 -7.36
C ARG A 118 -5.60 11.00 -7.69
N ASN A 119 -4.85 10.56 -6.70
CA ASN A 119 -3.50 10.05 -6.91
C ASN A 119 -3.50 8.79 -7.78
N SER A 120 -4.54 7.96 -7.71
CA SER A 120 -4.70 6.79 -8.59
C SER A 120 -4.60 7.13 -10.09
N GLU A 121 -4.89 8.38 -10.47
CA GLU A 121 -4.75 8.86 -11.86
C GLU A 121 -3.27 9.04 -12.28
N PHE A 122 -2.34 9.03 -11.34
CA PHE A 122 -0.92 9.22 -11.64
C PHE A 122 -0.26 7.95 -12.17
N TRP A 123 -0.75 6.76 -11.79
CA TRP A 123 -0.15 5.48 -12.17
C TRP A 123 -0.11 5.24 -13.69
N PRO A 124 -1.22 5.41 -14.45
CA PRO A 124 -1.19 5.22 -15.91
C PRO A 124 -0.35 6.27 -16.63
N LYS A 125 -0.08 7.41 -15.98
CA LYS A 125 0.64 8.56 -16.54
C LYS A 125 2.09 8.63 -16.05
N SER A 126 2.62 7.53 -15.53
CA SER A 126 3.97 7.40 -14.97
C SER A 126 5.10 8.08 -15.78
N PRO A 127 5.03 8.25 -17.11
CA PRO A 127 6.04 9.02 -17.85
C PRO A 127 6.17 10.49 -17.42
N LYS A 128 5.23 11.02 -16.63
CA LYS A 128 5.27 12.42 -16.15
C LYS A 128 6.16 12.65 -14.93
N GLY A 129 6.73 11.60 -14.36
CA GLY A 129 7.61 11.69 -13.21
C GLY A 129 6.86 11.88 -11.86
N PHE A 130 7.63 12.00 -10.81
CA PHE A 130 7.14 12.13 -9.43
C PHE A 130 6.37 13.44 -9.23
N SER A 131 5.15 13.34 -8.71
CA SER A 131 4.34 14.52 -8.34
C SER A 131 4.52 14.83 -6.85
N LYS A 132 5.00 16.02 -6.53
CA LYS A 132 5.15 16.49 -5.13
C LYS A 132 3.82 16.92 -4.51
N ASN A 133 2.79 17.16 -5.33
CA ASN A 133 1.50 17.67 -4.90
C ASN A 133 0.42 16.57 -4.92
N PHE A 134 0.76 15.42 -4.37
CA PHE A 134 -0.20 14.33 -4.18
C PHE A 134 -1.07 14.57 -2.94
N VAL A 135 -2.20 13.88 -2.86
CA VAL A 135 -3.07 13.87 -1.69
C VAL A 135 -2.45 12.97 -0.63
N SER A 136 -2.37 13.45 0.60
CA SER A 136 -1.78 12.74 1.74
C SER A 136 -2.65 12.88 2.99
N LEU A 137 -2.38 12.10 4.02
CA LEU A 137 -3.10 12.15 5.28
C LEU A 137 -2.63 13.33 6.12
N SER A 138 -3.56 14.06 6.75
CA SER A 138 -3.21 15.09 7.72
C SER A 138 -2.81 14.48 9.07
N THR A 139 -2.04 15.23 9.86
CA THR A 139 -1.66 14.83 11.21
C THR A 139 -2.87 14.64 12.12
N SER A 140 -3.89 15.48 11.97
CA SER A 140 -5.15 15.41 12.72
C SER A 140 -5.94 14.15 12.38
N ALA A 141 -6.04 13.80 11.09
CA ALA A 141 -6.72 12.59 10.65
C ALA A 141 -5.97 11.32 11.07
N ALA A 142 -4.61 11.33 11.03
CA ALA A 142 -3.81 10.23 11.55
C ALA A 142 -4.05 9.99 13.04
N LEU A 143 -4.01 11.03 13.86
CA LEU A 143 -4.32 10.96 15.28
C LEU A 143 -5.75 10.45 15.54
N TYR A 144 -6.72 10.95 14.79
CA TYR A 144 -8.11 10.52 14.88
C TYR A 144 -8.25 9.02 14.62
N LEU A 145 -7.69 8.49 13.53
CA LEU A 145 -7.77 7.07 13.19
C LEU A 145 -7.14 6.16 14.25
N THR A 146 -6.02 6.58 14.84
CA THR A 146 -5.37 5.77 15.89
C THR A 146 -6.23 5.58 17.13
N GLN A 147 -7.19 6.48 17.43
CA GLN A 147 -8.10 6.36 18.56
C GLN A 147 -9.06 5.16 18.43
N PHE A 148 -9.34 4.71 17.20
CA PHE A 148 -10.22 3.58 16.93
C PHE A 148 -9.49 2.24 16.83
N GLY A 149 -8.17 2.22 17.04
CA GLY A 149 -7.36 1.01 16.95
C GLY A 149 -7.40 0.41 15.53
N VAL A 150 -7.21 1.24 14.52
CA VAL A 150 -7.03 0.81 13.12
C VAL A 150 -5.71 0.04 13.03
N PHE A 151 -5.68 -1.05 12.26
CA PHE A 151 -4.52 -1.92 12.09
C PHE A 151 -3.65 -1.54 10.90
N LEU A 152 -4.31 -1.10 9.81
CA LEU A 152 -3.65 -0.79 8.56
C LEU A 152 -4.32 0.42 7.90
N ILE A 153 -3.50 1.31 7.38
CA ILE A 153 -3.95 2.45 6.56
C ILE A 153 -3.20 2.39 5.23
N GLY A 154 -3.94 2.45 4.12
CA GLY A 154 -3.36 2.46 2.78
C GLY A 154 -3.69 3.73 2.00
N ILE A 155 -2.79 4.11 1.09
CA ILE A 155 -2.95 5.25 0.20
C ILE A 155 -2.51 4.94 -1.22
N ASP A 156 -3.18 5.55 -2.18
CA ASP A 156 -2.99 5.35 -3.61
C ASP A 156 -1.84 6.20 -4.21
N TYR A 157 -0.78 6.41 -3.43
CA TYR A 157 0.47 7.04 -3.89
C TYR A 157 1.68 6.54 -3.09
N LEU A 158 2.85 7.08 -3.44
CA LEU A 158 4.16 6.71 -2.91
C LEU A 158 4.39 7.10 -1.46
N SER A 159 3.52 7.92 -0.85
CA SER A 159 3.59 8.23 0.57
C SER A 159 2.23 8.60 1.16
N ILE A 160 2.00 8.13 2.40
CA ILE A 160 0.86 8.54 3.23
C ILE A 160 1.00 9.98 3.72
N GLU A 161 2.21 10.51 3.74
CA GLU A 161 2.53 11.83 4.26
C GLU A 161 2.97 12.79 3.16
N SER A 162 2.68 14.07 3.33
CA SER A 162 3.04 15.12 2.37
C SER A 162 4.55 15.18 2.13
N PHE A 163 4.92 15.33 0.85
CA PHE A 163 6.33 15.54 0.45
C PHE A 163 7.01 16.68 1.19
N TYR A 164 6.25 17.70 1.60
CA TYR A 164 6.76 18.88 2.28
C TYR A 164 6.86 18.71 3.81
N SER A 165 6.50 17.58 4.35
CA SER A 165 6.65 17.29 5.78
C SER A 165 8.13 17.18 6.15
N LYS A 166 8.54 17.96 7.17
CA LYS A 166 9.92 17.94 7.68
C LYS A 166 10.09 17.04 8.90
N LYS A 167 9.00 16.69 9.56
CA LYS A 167 9.01 15.97 10.85
C LYS A 167 8.51 14.53 10.75
N HIS A 168 8.07 14.11 9.58
CA HIS A 168 7.47 12.80 9.34
C HIS A 168 6.41 12.45 10.40
N SER A 169 5.55 13.44 10.70
CA SER A 169 4.61 13.36 11.83
C SER A 169 3.57 12.27 11.63
N VAL A 170 3.06 12.09 10.41
CA VAL A 170 2.04 11.08 10.11
C VAL A 170 2.62 9.68 10.27
N HIS A 171 3.78 9.40 9.66
CA HIS A 171 4.48 8.11 9.84
C HIS A 171 4.76 7.84 11.32
N ASN A 172 5.33 8.82 12.03
CA ASN A 172 5.63 8.67 13.46
C ASN A 172 4.38 8.38 14.30
N ILE A 173 3.24 9.02 14.04
CA ILE A 173 1.99 8.78 14.75
C ILE A 173 1.50 7.35 14.52
N LEU A 174 1.45 6.92 13.26
CA LEU A 174 0.93 5.62 12.88
C LEU A 174 1.84 4.49 13.35
N LEU A 175 3.13 4.56 13.02
CA LEU A 175 4.09 3.50 13.30
C LEU A 175 4.38 3.33 14.80
N ARG A 176 4.33 4.40 15.62
CA ARG A 176 4.41 4.29 17.10
C ARG A 176 3.20 3.55 17.70
N LYS A 177 2.08 3.50 17.00
CA LYS A 177 0.88 2.75 17.36
C LYS A 177 0.82 1.38 16.69
N GLU A 178 1.91 0.98 16.04
CA GLU A 178 2.02 -0.26 15.27
C GLU A 178 0.93 -0.39 14.18
N VAL A 179 0.44 0.75 13.66
CA VAL A 179 -0.43 0.78 12.49
C VAL A 179 0.43 0.55 11.26
N VAL A 180 0.11 -0.48 10.50
CA VAL A 180 0.79 -0.80 9.24
C VAL A 180 0.42 0.25 8.20
N ILE A 181 1.41 0.74 7.45
CA ILE A 181 1.18 1.66 6.34
C ILE A 181 1.35 0.88 5.03
N LEU A 182 0.36 0.98 4.14
CA LEU A 182 0.37 0.39 2.80
C LEU A 182 0.40 1.52 1.78
N GLU A 183 1.47 1.62 1.03
CA GLU A 183 1.69 2.68 0.05
C GLU A 183 1.77 2.12 -1.38
N GLY A 184 1.64 2.99 -2.37
CA GLY A 184 1.81 2.61 -3.76
C GLY A 184 0.71 1.71 -4.31
N ILE A 185 -0.54 1.82 -3.84
CA ILE A 185 -1.66 1.06 -4.40
C ILE A 185 -2.35 1.82 -5.53
N ASP A 186 -2.92 1.08 -6.48
CA ASP A 186 -3.76 1.61 -7.56
C ASP A 186 -5.24 1.28 -7.30
N LEU A 187 -6.01 2.28 -6.90
CA LEU A 187 -7.45 2.17 -6.65
C LEU A 187 -8.30 2.74 -7.81
N SER A 188 -7.71 3.03 -8.97
CA SER A 188 -8.42 3.64 -10.10
C SER A 188 -9.66 2.86 -10.55
N LYS A 189 -9.62 1.52 -10.46
CA LYS A 189 -10.71 0.61 -10.84
C LYS A 189 -11.58 0.15 -9.68
N VAL A 190 -11.29 0.63 -8.46
CA VAL A 190 -12.01 0.22 -7.24
C VAL A 190 -13.06 1.25 -6.90
N VAL A 191 -14.27 0.82 -6.60
CA VAL A 191 -15.36 1.67 -6.09
C VAL A 191 -15.21 1.78 -4.57
N ALA A 192 -15.57 2.94 -3.99
CA ALA A 192 -15.61 3.08 -2.53
C ALA A 192 -16.60 2.08 -1.91
N GLY A 193 -16.21 1.43 -0.81
CA GLY A 193 -17.03 0.39 -0.20
C GLY A 193 -16.27 -0.62 0.65
N GLU A 194 -16.96 -1.69 1.02
CA GLU A 194 -16.43 -2.75 1.87
C GLU A 194 -15.79 -3.86 1.03
N TYR A 195 -14.62 -4.31 1.45
CA TYR A 195 -13.85 -5.37 0.81
C TYR A 195 -13.18 -6.27 1.86
N ASN A 196 -12.61 -7.36 1.39
CA ASN A 196 -11.61 -8.11 2.13
C ASN A 196 -10.24 -7.82 1.52
N LEU A 197 -9.32 -7.26 2.30
CA LEU A 197 -7.95 -6.98 1.89
C LEU A 197 -7.08 -8.21 2.15
N ILE A 198 -6.23 -8.54 1.19
CA ILE A 198 -5.09 -9.43 1.34
C ILE A 198 -3.87 -8.66 0.85
N CYS A 199 -2.92 -8.38 1.75
CA CYS A 199 -1.71 -7.65 1.43
C CYS A 199 -0.53 -8.33 2.10
N LEU A 200 0.29 -9.03 1.33
CA LEU A 200 1.39 -9.84 1.85
C LEU A 200 2.72 -9.29 1.33
N PRO A 201 3.53 -8.68 2.23
CA PRO A 201 4.89 -8.26 1.88
C PRO A 201 5.82 -9.45 1.74
N LEU A 202 6.93 -9.26 1.06
CA LEU A 202 8.06 -10.18 1.12
C LEU A 202 8.54 -10.29 2.58
N LYS A 203 8.81 -11.51 3.03
CA LYS A 203 9.34 -11.76 4.37
C LYS A 203 10.85 -11.55 4.39
N VAL A 204 11.26 -10.29 4.44
CA VAL A 204 12.66 -9.88 4.52
C VAL A 204 13.02 -9.63 5.97
N ILE A 205 13.95 -10.41 6.52
CA ILE A 205 14.33 -10.33 7.94
C ILE A 205 14.99 -8.97 8.22
N ASP A 206 14.63 -8.37 9.37
CA ASP A 206 15.17 -7.10 9.89
C ASP A 206 15.00 -5.90 8.94
N CYS A 207 14.06 -5.98 7.96
CA CYS A 207 13.84 -4.89 7.01
C CYS A 207 12.75 -3.92 7.50
N ASP A 208 12.94 -2.67 7.14
CA ASP A 208 12.09 -1.52 7.48
C ASP A 208 10.76 -1.47 6.72
N GLY A 209 10.67 -2.23 5.64
CA GLY A 209 9.53 -2.38 4.77
C GLY A 209 9.77 -3.44 3.73
N ALA A 210 8.78 -3.76 2.93
CA ALA A 210 8.97 -4.66 1.79
C ALA A 210 7.87 -4.48 0.73
N PRO A 211 8.21 -4.70 -0.56
CA PRO A 211 7.22 -4.80 -1.62
C PRO A 211 6.18 -5.87 -1.32
N ALA A 212 4.93 -5.58 -1.68
CA ALA A 212 3.80 -6.44 -1.39
C ALA A 212 2.91 -6.65 -2.61
N ARG A 213 2.21 -7.80 -2.67
CA ARG A 213 1.06 -7.96 -3.53
C ARG A 213 -0.19 -7.67 -2.72
N ALA A 214 -0.94 -6.65 -3.11
CA ALA A 214 -2.18 -6.24 -2.46
C ALA A 214 -3.37 -6.50 -3.39
N ILE A 215 -4.39 -7.19 -2.88
CA ILE A 215 -5.62 -7.46 -3.60
C ILE A 215 -6.83 -7.15 -2.71
N LEU A 216 -7.93 -6.81 -3.35
CA LEU A 216 -9.24 -6.68 -2.72
C LEU A 216 -10.18 -7.73 -3.26
N GLU A 217 -10.88 -8.41 -2.36
CA GLU A 217 -11.96 -9.32 -2.69
C GLU A 217 -13.31 -8.66 -2.40
N ALA A 218 -14.20 -8.66 -3.38
CA ALA A 218 -15.60 -8.28 -3.24
C ALA A 218 -16.49 -9.50 -3.43
N LYS A 219 -17.61 -9.56 -2.69
CA LYS A 219 -18.66 -10.50 -3.00
C LYS A 219 -19.36 -10.06 -4.27
N TYR A 220 -19.63 -10.98 -5.16
CA TYR A 220 -20.50 -10.72 -6.30
C TYR A 220 -21.90 -10.41 -5.77
N VAL A 221 -22.40 -9.22 -6.04
CA VAL A 221 -23.79 -8.84 -5.81
C VAL A 221 -24.47 -8.88 -7.17
N GLU A 222 -25.40 -9.83 -7.34
CA GLU A 222 -26.27 -9.91 -8.54
C GLU A 222 -27.13 -8.67 -8.68
#